data_8463c73bad1244600173dd2d086d0481
#
_entry.id   8463c73bad1244600173dd2d086d0481
#
_cell.length_a   1.000
_cell.length_b   1.000
_cell.length_c   1.000
_cell.angle_alpha   90.00
_cell.angle_beta   90.00
_cell.angle_gamma   90.00
#
_symmetry.space_group_name_H-M   'P 1'
#
loop_
_entity.id
_entity.type
_entity.pdbx_description
1 polymer ?
#
loop_
_entity_poly.entity_id
_entity_poly.type
_entity_poly.pdbx_seq_one_letter_code
_entity_poly.pdbx_strand_id
1 'polypeptide(L)'
;MPRYLSLFKYSTEGTKGFLKEKASGREAAIRKAIESAGAKLELVYWVGTGEYSGIAISDFPDTATAAAFIATVVSTGSFSEFRGIELLTVSEFDRALTKSVSYRPPGA
;
A
#
# COMPACT_ATOMS: atom_id res chain seq x y z
N MET A 1 14.92 -1.20 3.24
CA MET A 1 13.51 -0.95 3.64
C MET A 1 12.58 -1.52 2.58
N PRO A 2 11.66 -2.41 2.96
CA PRO A 2 10.70 -2.94 1.97
C PRO A 2 9.81 -1.84 1.40
N ARG A 3 9.57 -1.95 0.10
CA ARG A 3 8.74 -1.00 -0.64
C ARG A 3 7.41 -1.64 -0.96
N TYR A 4 6.33 -0.89 -0.76
CA TYR A 4 4.97 -1.39 -0.97
C TYR A 4 4.19 -0.50 -1.92
N LEU A 5 3.45 -1.15 -2.82
CA LEU A 5 2.39 -0.51 -3.59
C LEU A 5 1.09 -0.76 -2.84
N SER A 6 0.40 0.31 -2.49
CA SER A 6 -0.94 0.23 -1.89
C SER A 6 -1.97 0.59 -2.94
N LEU A 7 -2.97 -0.27 -3.11
CA LEU A 7 -4.13 -0.03 -3.93
C LEU A 7 -5.32 0.06 -2.98
N PHE A 8 -6.02 1.19 -2.96
CA PHE A 8 -7.09 1.35 -1.99
C PHE A 8 -8.36 1.89 -2.61
N LYS A 9 -9.47 1.44 -2.03
CA LYS A 9 -10.80 1.85 -2.42
C LYS A 9 -11.53 2.30 -1.17
N TYR A 10 -12.01 3.53 -1.19
CA TYR A 10 -12.77 4.06 -0.05
C TYR A 10 -14.12 3.37 0.08
N SER A 11 -14.55 3.20 1.33
CA SER A 11 -15.95 2.88 1.63
C SER A 11 -16.80 4.11 1.35
N THR A 12 -18.11 4.00 1.51
CA THR A 12 -19.00 5.15 1.40
C THR A 12 -18.60 6.24 2.39
N GLU A 13 -18.30 5.86 3.62
CA GLU A 13 -17.89 6.83 4.65
C GLU A 13 -16.54 7.47 4.32
N GLY A 14 -15.59 6.66 3.84
CA GLY A 14 -14.30 7.19 3.41
C GLY A 14 -14.43 8.17 2.25
N THR A 15 -15.31 7.86 1.30
CA THR A 15 -15.58 8.75 0.17
C THR A 15 -16.15 10.10 0.62
N LYS A 16 -17.08 10.07 1.58
CA LYS A 16 -17.63 11.33 2.13
C LYS A 16 -16.55 12.19 2.75
N GLY A 17 -15.65 11.58 3.51
CA GLY A 17 -14.51 12.28 4.10
C GLY A 17 -13.56 12.83 3.03
N PHE A 18 -13.31 12.04 2.00
CA PHE A 18 -12.45 12.45 0.88
C PHE A 18 -13.04 13.67 0.15
N LEU A 19 -14.32 13.68 -0.12
CA LEU A 19 -14.98 14.82 -0.76
C LEU A 19 -14.88 16.09 0.09
N LYS A 20 -14.88 15.92 1.40
CA LYS A 20 -14.78 17.04 2.34
C LYS A 20 -13.35 17.58 2.44
N GLU A 21 -12.36 16.70 2.58
CA GLU A 21 -10.95 17.08 2.78
C GLU A 21 -10.22 17.34 1.48
N LYS A 22 -10.70 16.78 0.40
CA LYS A 22 -10.09 16.79 -0.93
C LYS A 22 -8.76 16.04 -0.96
N ALA A 23 -8.20 15.87 -2.15
CA ALA A 23 -6.98 15.09 -2.33
C ALA A 23 -5.79 15.68 -1.56
N SER A 24 -5.67 17.00 -1.55
CA SER A 24 -4.55 17.65 -0.84
C SER A 24 -4.60 17.43 0.67
N GLY A 25 -5.79 17.50 1.27
CA GLY A 25 -5.95 17.21 2.69
C GLY A 25 -5.67 15.76 3.02
N ARG A 26 -6.10 14.85 2.15
CA ARG A 26 -5.82 13.42 2.35
C ARG A 26 -4.36 13.07 2.15
N GLU A 27 -3.68 13.69 1.19
CA GLU A 27 -2.24 13.49 1.00
C GLU A 27 -1.47 13.88 2.26
N ALA A 28 -1.77 15.03 2.83
CA ALA A 28 -1.11 15.49 4.06
C ALA A 28 -1.33 14.50 5.21
N ALA A 29 -2.56 14.00 5.37
CA ALA A 29 -2.90 13.03 6.42
C ALA A 29 -2.21 11.69 6.20
N ILE A 30 -2.16 11.22 4.96
CA ILE A 30 -1.49 9.96 4.61
C ILE A 30 0.01 10.07 4.90
N ARG A 31 0.63 11.17 4.49
CA ARG A 31 2.05 11.39 4.72
C ARG A 31 2.37 11.38 6.21
N LYS A 32 1.57 12.07 7.00
CA LYS A 32 1.74 12.12 8.45
C LYS A 32 1.60 10.75 9.09
N ALA A 33 0.60 9.97 8.66
CA ALA A 33 0.38 8.62 9.17
C ALA A 33 1.56 7.69 8.83
N ILE A 34 2.02 7.73 7.60
CA ILE A 34 3.17 6.94 7.13
C ILE A 34 4.43 7.30 7.92
N GLU A 35 4.70 8.61 8.08
CA GLU A 35 5.86 9.07 8.83
C GLU A 35 5.79 8.68 10.31
N SER A 36 4.60 8.65 10.89
CA SER A 36 4.42 8.22 12.29
C SER A 36 4.82 6.76 12.51
N ALA A 37 4.81 5.95 11.46
CA ALA A 37 5.24 4.56 11.51
C ALA A 37 6.74 4.39 11.19
N GLY A 38 7.48 5.49 11.07
CA GLY A 38 8.89 5.45 10.69
C GLY A 38 9.09 5.09 9.22
N ALA A 39 8.06 5.26 8.42
CA ALA A 39 8.06 4.94 6.99
C ALA A 39 8.13 6.22 6.16
N LYS A 40 8.28 6.06 4.85
CA LYS A 40 8.41 7.17 3.93
C LYS A 40 7.41 7.01 2.79
N LEU A 41 6.63 8.05 2.53
CA LEU A 41 5.73 8.08 1.39
C LEU A 41 6.50 8.59 0.17
N GLU A 42 6.61 7.77 -0.87
CA GLU A 42 7.27 8.17 -2.11
C GLU A 42 6.32 8.94 -3.02
N LEU A 43 5.12 8.40 -3.21
CA LEU A 43 4.12 9.05 -4.04
C LEU A 43 2.72 8.57 -3.67
N VAL A 44 1.75 9.40 -4.01
CA VAL A 44 0.34 9.03 -3.97
C VAL A 44 -0.33 9.64 -5.21
N TYR A 45 -1.18 8.85 -5.85
CA TYR A 45 -2.01 9.31 -6.95
C TYR A 45 -3.45 8.88 -6.70
N TRP A 46 -4.37 9.75 -7.08
CA TRP A 46 -5.79 9.45 -7.02
C TRP A 46 -6.22 8.93 -8.39
N VAL A 47 -7.00 7.87 -8.38
CA VAL A 47 -7.49 7.26 -9.62
C VAL A 47 -8.72 8.01 -10.07
N GLY A 48 -8.63 8.65 -11.23
CA GLY A 48 -9.74 9.45 -11.77
C GLY A 48 -10.90 8.61 -12.25
N THR A 49 -10.59 7.45 -12.83
CA THR A 49 -11.60 6.48 -13.30
C THR A 49 -11.07 5.08 -13.04
N GLY A 50 -11.95 4.18 -12.68
CA GLY A 50 -11.56 2.79 -12.45
C GLY A 50 -12.05 2.27 -11.12
N GLU A 51 -11.57 1.09 -10.77
CA GLU A 51 -12.06 0.36 -9.61
C GLU A 51 -11.52 0.91 -8.28
N TYR A 52 -10.28 1.38 -8.28
CA TYR A 52 -9.65 1.86 -7.05
C TYR A 52 -9.79 3.37 -6.92
N SER A 53 -9.73 3.86 -5.68
CA SER A 53 -9.78 5.30 -5.39
C SER A 53 -8.39 5.93 -5.51
N GLY A 54 -7.35 5.21 -5.17
CA GLY A 54 -6.00 5.73 -5.24
C GLY A 54 -4.94 4.66 -5.12
N ILE A 55 -3.70 5.08 -5.36
CA ILE A 55 -2.51 4.25 -5.21
C ILE A 55 -1.45 5.05 -4.45
N ALA A 56 -0.61 4.33 -3.72
CA ALA A 56 0.53 4.94 -3.05
C ALA A 56 1.73 4.00 -3.11
N ILE A 57 2.92 4.57 -3.12
CA ILE A 57 4.16 3.81 -2.97
C ILE A 57 4.85 4.33 -1.72
N SER A 58 5.19 3.42 -0.82
CA SER A 58 5.79 3.73 0.48
C SER A 58 6.91 2.77 0.82
N ASP A 59 7.90 3.25 1.55
CA ASP A 59 8.98 2.43 2.07
C ASP A 59 8.79 2.29 3.57
N PHE A 60 8.71 1.05 4.06
CA PHE A 60 8.53 0.75 5.49
C PHE A 60 9.83 0.21 6.09
N PRO A 61 10.05 0.40 7.42
CA PRO A 61 11.26 -0.15 8.06
C PRO A 61 11.33 -1.67 7.96
N ASP A 62 10.18 -2.35 8.08
CA ASP A 62 10.08 -3.81 8.01
C ASP A 62 8.65 -4.22 7.66
N THR A 63 8.47 -5.51 7.40
CA THR A 63 7.18 -6.07 7.03
C THR A 63 6.16 -5.99 8.16
N ALA A 64 6.61 -6.16 9.41
CA ALA A 64 5.72 -6.10 10.56
C ALA A 64 5.10 -4.70 10.71
N THR A 65 5.89 -3.66 10.50
CA THR A 65 5.40 -2.27 10.55
C THR A 65 4.39 -2.01 9.43
N ALA A 66 4.66 -2.50 8.23
CA ALA A 66 3.73 -2.37 7.10
C ALA A 66 2.40 -3.06 7.41
N ALA A 67 2.46 -4.28 7.97
CA ALA A 67 1.26 -5.02 8.35
C ALA A 67 0.46 -4.27 9.42
N ALA A 68 1.13 -3.73 10.43
CA ALA A 68 0.48 -2.95 11.49
C ALA A 68 -0.19 -1.69 10.93
N PHE A 69 0.49 -1.01 10.01
CA PHE A 69 -0.08 0.17 9.34
C PHE A 69 -1.35 -0.19 8.58
N ILE A 70 -1.30 -1.22 7.76
CA ILE A 70 -2.46 -1.65 6.97
C ILE A 70 -3.62 -2.04 7.87
N ALA A 71 -3.36 -2.84 8.91
CA ALA A 71 -4.40 -3.25 9.86
C ALA A 71 -5.05 -2.04 10.54
N THR A 72 -4.24 -1.06 10.92
CA THR A 72 -4.74 0.15 11.57
C THR A 72 -5.65 0.96 10.65
N VAL A 73 -5.21 1.21 9.41
CA VAL A 73 -6.02 2.01 8.48
C VAL A 73 -7.30 1.28 8.07
N VAL A 74 -7.22 -0.03 7.87
CA VAL A 74 -8.40 -0.83 7.52
C VAL A 74 -9.41 -0.87 8.67
N SER A 75 -8.93 -0.88 9.92
CA SER A 75 -9.80 -0.92 11.10
C SER A 75 -10.70 0.30 11.25
N THR A 76 -10.38 1.40 10.56
CA THR A 76 -11.19 2.63 10.64
C THR A 76 -12.52 2.53 9.90
N GLY A 77 -12.68 1.53 9.03
CA GLY A 77 -13.88 1.40 8.20
C GLY A 77 -13.93 2.35 7.00
N SER A 78 -12.85 3.12 6.77
CA SER A 78 -12.79 4.10 5.68
C SER A 78 -12.53 3.46 4.32
N PHE A 79 -12.13 2.19 4.28
CA PHE A 79 -11.79 1.48 3.04
C PHE A 79 -12.68 0.25 2.87
N SER A 80 -13.22 0.07 1.67
CA SER A 80 -13.91 -1.16 1.30
C SER A 80 -12.94 -2.21 0.78
N GLU A 81 -11.76 -1.77 0.31
CA GLU A 81 -10.71 -2.66 -0.15
C GLU A 81 -9.36 -1.98 0.03
N PHE A 82 -8.38 -2.74 0.48
CA PHE A 82 -7.02 -2.25 0.64
C PHE A 82 -6.06 -3.40 0.32
N ARG A 83 -5.19 -3.19 -0.66
CA ARG A 83 -4.19 -4.19 -1.05
C ARG A 83 -2.80 -3.60 -0.88
N GLY A 84 -1.96 -4.29 -0.10
CA GLY A 84 -0.56 -3.95 0.03
C GLY A 84 0.28 -4.98 -0.70
N ILE A 85 1.05 -4.55 -1.69
CA ILE A 85 1.86 -5.43 -2.53
C ILE A 85 3.32 -5.04 -2.35
N GLU A 86 4.15 -5.98 -1.89
CA GLU A 86 5.58 -5.71 -1.76
C GLU A 86 6.23 -5.67 -3.14
N LEU A 87 7.03 -4.64 -3.38
CA LEU A 87 7.73 -4.44 -4.63
C LEU A 87 9.22 -4.74 -4.42
N LEU A 88 9.82 -5.44 -5.37
CA LEU A 88 11.26 -5.70 -5.37
C LEU A 88 11.89 -4.89 -6.50
N THR A 89 13.10 -4.37 -6.23
CA THR A 89 13.91 -3.76 -7.28
C THR A 89 14.39 -4.84 -8.24
N VAL A 90 14.91 -4.41 -9.40
CA VAL A 90 15.49 -5.33 -10.38
C VAL A 90 16.57 -6.18 -9.73
N SER A 91 17.48 -5.55 -8.98
CA SER A 91 18.58 -6.28 -8.34
C SER A 91 18.13 -7.21 -7.24
N GLU A 92 17.09 -6.80 -6.48
CA GLU A 92 16.51 -7.68 -5.46
C GLU A 92 15.88 -8.92 -6.08
N PHE A 93 15.20 -8.76 -7.21
CA PHE A 93 14.60 -9.90 -7.88
C PHE A 93 15.66 -10.81 -8.51
N ASP A 94 16.73 -10.23 -9.06
CA ASP A 94 17.86 -11.03 -9.55
C ASP A 94 18.42 -11.89 -8.42
N ARG A 95 18.55 -11.32 -7.23
CA ARG A 95 19.02 -12.06 -6.06
C ARG A 95 18.05 -13.17 -5.67
N ALA A 96 16.74 -12.91 -5.74
CA ALA A 96 15.73 -13.91 -5.47
C ALA A 96 15.85 -15.10 -6.42
N LEU A 97 16.19 -14.84 -7.68
CA LEU A 97 16.36 -15.89 -8.70
C LEU A 97 17.58 -16.77 -8.48
N THR A 98 18.48 -16.40 -7.58
CA THR A 98 19.61 -17.27 -7.20
C THR A 98 19.18 -18.35 -6.21
N LYS A 99 17.99 -18.22 -5.61
CA LYS A 99 17.47 -19.21 -4.66
C LYS A 99 16.98 -20.43 -5.44
N SER A 100 17.28 -21.59 -4.91
CA SER A 100 16.89 -22.85 -5.54
C SER A 100 15.57 -23.35 -4.93
N VAL A 101 14.60 -23.62 -5.79
CA VAL A 101 13.29 -24.14 -5.36
C VAL A 101 12.98 -25.40 -6.16
N SER A 102 12.63 -26.47 -5.44
CA SER A 102 12.16 -27.71 -6.05
C SER A 102 10.63 -27.70 -6.09
N TYR A 103 10.06 -27.66 -7.27
CA TYR A 103 8.62 -27.59 -7.44
C TYR A 103 8.14 -28.51 -8.54
N ARG A 104 7.08 -29.26 -8.24
CA ARG A 104 6.42 -30.13 -9.21
C ARG A 104 5.07 -29.52 -9.59
N PRO A 105 4.87 -29.14 -10.87
CA PRO A 105 3.58 -28.58 -11.28
C PRO A 105 2.46 -29.62 -11.15
N PRO A 106 1.20 -29.18 -11.03
CA PRO A 106 0.08 -30.10 -10.93
C PRO A 106 0.04 -31.05 -12.11
N GLY A 107 -0.11 -32.36 -11.83
CA GLY A 107 -0.20 -33.38 -12.87
C GLY A 107 1.11 -33.80 -13.51
N ALA A 108 2.21 -33.24 -13.07
CA ALA A 108 3.52 -33.62 -13.62
C ALA A 108 4.20 -34.74 -12.84
#